data_d69fe260ae945eff44a45104be5b00e1
#
_entry.id   d69fe260ae945eff44a45104be5b00e1
#
_cell.length_a   1.000
_cell.length_b   1.000
_cell.length_c   1.000
_cell.angle_alpha   90.00
_cell.angle_beta   90.00
_cell.angle_gamma   90.00
#
_symmetry.space_group_name_H-M   'P 1'
#
loop_
_entity.id
_entity.type
_entity.pdbx_description
1 polymer ?
#
loop_
_entity_poly.entity_id
_entity_poly.type
_entity_poly.pdbx_seq_one_letter_code
_entity_poly.pdbx_strand_id
1 'polypeptide(L)'
;MRMTTIGGAVTTLLLAMGALGALHGCATAPTDDAVAARAAASLKSSFAARGQAGLQRLDQDETQKLCSEYANRPLPASVAEKIQQANLATIRYPADGKLVGDWKNGEKIAQSGQGFQFSDDPKNPAGANCYACHQLSPQELSFGTIGPSLYRFGKLRGFTDETRKYAWGKVYNADAFSACSNMPRFGHSGILTEQQLRDVVALLVDPGSPVNQ
;
A
#
# COMPACT_ATOMS: atom_id res chain seq x y z
N MET A 1 11.64 31.61 92.09
CA MET A 1 11.03 32.86 92.60
C MET A 1 10.31 33.52 91.39
N ARG A 2 8.97 33.69 91.59
CA ARG A 2 7.94 34.36 90.73
C ARG A 2 7.89 34.01 89.25
N MET A 3 6.92 33.13 88.93
CA MET A 3 6.25 32.91 87.64
C MET A 3 5.44 34.18 87.30
N THR A 4 5.52 34.61 86.09
CA THR A 4 4.52 35.54 85.47
C THR A 4 4.03 34.92 84.19
N THR A 5 2.80 34.52 84.25
CA THR A 5 2.01 34.03 83.11
C THR A 5 1.57 35.24 82.29
N ILE A 6 1.82 35.21 81.00
CA ILE A 6 1.20 36.11 80.02
C ILE A 6 0.36 35.24 79.05
N GLY A 7 -0.95 35.42 79.24
CA GLY A 7 -1.91 34.81 78.28
C GLY A 7 -1.87 35.52 76.94
N GLY A 8 -1.69 34.74 75.90
CA GLY A 8 -1.79 35.20 74.53
C GLY A 8 -3.01 34.58 73.89
N ALA A 9 -3.91 35.42 73.45
CA ALA A 9 -5.14 35.08 72.76
C ALA A 9 -4.80 34.34 71.42
N VAL A 10 -5.24 33.11 71.28
CA VAL A 10 -5.19 32.37 70.00
C VAL A 10 -6.34 32.87 69.15
N THR A 11 -6.02 33.71 68.21
CA THR A 11 -6.96 34.14 67.17
C THR A 11 -7.04 33.00 66.13
N THR A 12 -8.15 32.28 66.13
CA THR A 12 -8.48 31.21 65.20
C THR A 12 -8.79 31.84 63.83
N LEU A 13 -7.83 31.87 62.93
CA LEU A 13 -8.01 32.24 61.52
C LEU A 13 -8.57 31.05 60.77
N LEU A 14 -9.87 31.00 60.57
CA LEU A 14 -10.55 30.04 59.70
C LEU A 14 -10.19 30.37 58.25
N LEU A 15 -9.20 29.66 57.71
CA LEU A 15 -8.94 29.58 56.27
C LEU A 15 -10.07 28.85 55.63
N ALA A 16 -10.98 29.56 54.98
CA ALA A 16 -11.90 29.02 53.99
C ALA A 16 -11.09 28.56 52.79
N MET A 17 -10.62 27.31 52.77
CA MET A 17 -10.13 26.66 51.56
C MET A 17 -11.31 26.46 50.65
N GLY A 18 -11.50 27.40 49.71
CA GLY A 18 -12.37 27.22 48.56
C GLY A 18 -11.96 25.97 47.79
N ALA A 19 -12.83 24.98 47.78
CA ALA A 19 -12.73 23.83 46.93
C ALA A 19 -12.84 24.29 45.48
N LEU A 20 -11.70 24.61 44.82
CA LEU A 20 -11.62 24.60 43.37
C LEU A 20 -11.78 23.12 42.96
N GLY A 21 -13.02 22.74 42.71
CA GLY A 21 -13.34 21.50 42.05
C GLY A 21 -12.64 21.51 40.69
N ALA A 22 -11.51 20.82 40.61
CA ALA A 22 -10.89 20.48 39.34
C ALA A 22 -11.90 19.63 38.58
N LEU A 23 -12.65 20.26 37.68
CA LEU A 23 -13.39 19.60 36.63
C LEU A 23 -12.34 18.91 35.73
N HIS A 24 -11.87 17.76 36.16
CA HIS A 24 -11.19 16.81 35.29
C HIS A 24 -12.28 16.29 34.35
N GLY A 25 -12.58 17.09 33.33
CA GLY A 25 -13.34 16.59 32.22
C GLY A 25 -12.56 15.39 31.65
N CYS A 26 -13.04 14.19 31.94
CA CYS A 26 -12.60 13.01 31.19
C CYS A 26 -12.90 13.32 29.74
N ALA A 27 -11.88 13.80 29.00
CA ALA A 27 -11.97 13.87 27.56
C ALA A 27 -12.19 12.41 27.08
N THR A 28 -13.39 12.11 26.62
CA THR A 28 -13.68 10.83 26.01
C THR A 28 -12.68 10.63 24.88
N ALA A 29 -12.00 9.49 24.86
CA ALA A 29 -11.10 9.14 23.78
C ALA A 29 -11.86 9.27 22.45
N PRO A 30 -11.25 9.86 21.41
CA PRO A 30 -11.91 9.98 20.12
C PRO A 30 -12.26 8.58 19.59
N THR A 31 -13.42 8.46 18.94
CA THR A 31 -13.81 7.22 18.26
C THR A 31 -12.84 6.92 17.12
N ASP A 32 -12.72 5.67 16.73
CA ASP A 32 -11.89 5.25 15.59
C ASP A 32 -12.23 6.04 14.32
N ASP A 33 -13.51 6.31 14.08
CA ASP A 33 -13.97 7.13 12.96
C ASP A 33 -13.47 8.57 13.03
N ALA A 34 -13.48 9.18 14.23
CA ALA A 34 -12.97 10.53 14.43
C ALA A 34 -11.44 10.59 14.23
N VAL A 35 -10.72 9.55 14.64
CA VAL A 35 -9.28 9.43 14.41
C VAL A 35 -9.00 9.29 12.92
N ALA A 36 -9.72 8.43 12.21
CA ALA A 36 -9.59 8.22 10.77
C ALA A 36 -9.90 9.52 9.99
N ALA A 37 -10.96 10.23 10.34
CA ALA A 37 -11.31 11.50 9.71
C ALA A 37 -10.22 12.56 9.91
N ARG A 38 -9.64 12.66 11.12
CA ARG A 38 -8.53 13.58 11.41
C ARG A 38 -7.27 13.20 10.62
N ALA A 39 -6.95 11.92 10.53
CA ALA A 39 -5.82 11.43 9.76
C ALA A 39 -5.98 11.77 8.27
N ALA A 40 -7.16 11.53 7.69
CA ALA A 40 -7.47 11.88 6.30
C ALA A 40 -7.37 13.39 6.04
N ALA A 41 -7.89 14.22 6.95
CA ALA A 41 -7.80 15.68 6.85
C ALA A 41 -6.34 16.14 6.94
N SER A 42 -5.55 15.57 7.85
CA SER A 42 -4.13 15.87 8.02
C SER A 42 -3.33 15.50 6.76
N LEU A 43 -3.58 14.33 6.17
CA LEU A 43 -2.96 13.92 4.91
C LEU A 43 -3.27 14.94 3.79
N LYS A 44 -4.55 15.27 3.58
CA LYS A 44 -4.96 16.21 2.53
C LYS A 44 -4.39 17.62 2.70
N SER A 45 -4.23 18.08 3.93
CA SER A 45 -3.65 19.40 4.22
C SER A 45 -2.12 19.43 4.18
N SER A 46 -1.46 18.28 4.34
CA SER A 46 0.00 18.18 4.42
C SER A 46 0.66 17.97 3.04
N PHE A 47 -0.11 17.51 2.06
CA PHE A 47 0.40 17.27 0.71
C PHE A 47 -0.04 18.37 -0.25
N ALA A 48 0.82 18.69 -1.22
CA ALA A 48 0.52 19.57 -2.33
C ALA A 48 0.68 18.82 -3.66
N ALA A 49 -0.19 19.11 -4.62
CA ALA A 49 -0.03 18.58 -5.97
C ALA A 49 1.27 19.11 -6.59
N ARG A 50 2.07 18.21 -7.18
CA ARG A 50 3.33 18.56 -7.85
C ARG A 50 3.50 17.74 -9.11
N GLY A 51 3.77 18.40 -10.25
CA GLY A 51 3.90 17.73 -11.54
C GLY A 51 2.68 16.85 -11.82
N GLN A 52 2.92 15.58 -12.14
CA GLN A 52 1.87 14.59 -12.36
C GLN A 52 1.32 13.93 -11.07
N ALA A 53 1.87 14.27 -9.90
CA ALA A 53 1.39 13.75 -8.62
C ALA A 53 0.26 14.65 -8.10
N GLY A 54 -0.98 14.33 -8.45
CA GLY A 54 -2.17 15.02 -7.98
C GLY A 54 -2.68 14.48 -6.64
N LEU A 55 -3.49 15.29 -5.93
CA LEU A 55 -4.02 14.95 -4.61
C LEU A 55 -5.05 13.80 -4.63
N GLN A 56 -5.64 13.47 -5.78
CA GLN A 56 -6.53 12.32 -5.94
C GLN A 56 -5.86 10.99 -5.56
N ARG A 57 -4.52 10.94 -5.55
CA ARG A 57 -3.75 9.75 -5.11
C ARG A 57 -3.86 9.48 -3.62
N LEU A 58 -4.36 10.43 -2.83
CA LEU A 58 -4.63 10.29 -1.42
C LEU A 58 -6.02 9.69 -1.14
N ASP A 59 -6.86 9.59 -2.15
CA ASP A 59 -8.19 9.00 -2.02
C ASP A 59 -8.10 7.48 -2.15
N GLN A 60 -8.59 6.79 -1.13
CA GLN A 60 -8.63 5.33 -1.13
C GLN A 60 -9.87 4.83 -1.88
N ASP A 61 -9.69 3.81 -2.71
CA ASP A 61 -10.81 3.03 -3.24
C ASP A 61 -11.35 2.05 -2.17
N GLU A 62 -12.42 1.31 -2.52
CA GLU A 62 -13.07 0.38 -1.59
C GLU A 62 -12.12 -0.74 -1.12
N THR A 63 -11.27 -1.27 -2.00
CA THR A 63 -10.26 -2.27 -1.62
C THR A 63 -9.28 -1.70 -0.61
N GLN A 64 -8.74 -0.51 -0.86
CA GLN A 64 -7.80 0.14 0.02
C GLN A 64 -8.41 0.51 1.38
N LYS A 65 -9.68 0.94 1.41
CA LYS A 65 -10.41 1.20 2.66
C LYS A 65 -10.54 -0.05 3.51
N LEU A 66 -11.03 -1.15 2.90
CA LEU A 66 -11.14 -2.43 3.60
C LEU A 66 -9.79 -2.92 4.11
N CYS A 67 -8.74 -2.84 3.29
CA CYS A 67 -7.39 -3.23 3.72
C CYS A 67 -6.85 -2.36 4.86
N SER A 68 -7.13 -1.06 4.85
CA SER A 68 -6.76 -0.15 5.95
C SER A 68 -7.53 -0.45 7.24
N GLU A 69 -8.81 -0.80 7.13
CA GLU A 69 -9.63 -1.19 8.28
C GLU A 69 -9.06 -2.41 9.02
N TYR A 70 -8.46 -3.35 8.27
CA TYR A 70 -7.88 -4.58 8.82
C TYR A 70 -6.34 -4.55 8.94
N ALA A 71 -5.70 -3.39 8.80
CA ALA A 71 -4.23 -3.29 8.81
C ALA A 71 -3.57 -3.86 10.09
N ASN A 72 -4.24 -3.76 11.24
CA ASN A 72 -3.72 -4.17 12.55
C ASN A 72 -4.51 -5.34 13.17
N ARG A 73 -5.33 -6.04 12.39
CA ARG A 73 -6.12 -7.18 12.84
C ARG A 73 -6.26 -8.23 11.73
N PRO A 74 -6.54 -9.49 12.04
CA PRO A 74 -6.74 -10.51 11.02
C PRO A 74 -7.85 -10.14 10.04
N LEU A 75 -7.59 -10.29 8.74
CA LEU A 75 -8.58 -10.11 7.69
C LEU A 75 -9.54 -11.32 7.68
N PRO A 76 -10.86 -11.14 7.88
CA PRO A 76 -11.81 -12.24 7.79
C PRO A 76 -11.85 -12.84 6.40
N ALA A 77 -12.03 -14.16 6.29
CA ALA A 77 -12.07 -14.86 5.01
C ALA A 77 -13.13 -14.30 4.06
N SER A 78 -14.33 -13.99 4.57
CA SER A 78 -15.41 -13.39 3.77
C SER A 78 -15.07 -12.00 3.21
N VAL A 79 -14.30 -11.20 3.94
CA VAL A 79 -13.82 -9.90 3.47
C VAL A 79 -12.73 -10.10 2.42
N ALA A 80 -11.82 -11.05 2.63
CA ALA A 80 -10.79 -11.39 1.66
C ALA A 80 -11.41 -11.86 0.34
N GLU A 81 -12.40 -12.75 0.39
CA GLU A 81 -13.15 -13.21 -0.78
C GLU A 81 -13.85 -12.06 -1.51
N LYS A 82 -14.53 -11.17 -0.77
CA LYS A 82 -15.18 -9.98 -1.34
C LYS A 82 -14.16 -9.12 -2.10
N ILE A 83 -12.99 -8.85 -1.50
CA ILE A 83 -11.92 -8.09 -2.13
C ILE A 83 -11.45 -8.79 -3.40
N GLN A 84 -11.13 -10.09 -3.32
CA GLN A 84 -10.63 -10.85 -4.46
C GLN A 84 -11.63 -10.88 -5.62
N GLN A 85 -12.90 -11.15 -5.35
CA GLN A 85 -13.95 -11.18 -6.38
C GLN A 85 -14.14 -9.81 -7.04
N ALA A 86 -14.20 -8.73 -6.25
CA ALA A 86 -14.34 -7.39 -6.78
C ALA A 86 -13.16 -7.01 -7.69
N ASN A 87 -11.93 -7.37 -7.29
CA ASN A 87 -10.73 -7.08 -8.06
C ASN A 87 -10.59 -7.99 -9.28
N LEU A 88 -11.00 -9.26 -9.20
CA LEU A 88 -11.03 -10.19 -10.33
C LEU A 88 -11.92 -9.67 -11.46
N ALA A 89 -13.07 -9.10 -11.13
CA ALA A 89 -14.00 -8.50 -12.10
C ALA A 89 -13.41 -7.28 -12.84
N THR A 90 -12.34 -6.68 -12.34
CA THR A 90 -11.67 -5.53 -12.99
C THR A 90 -10.62 -5.95 -14.03
N ILE A 91 -10.18 -7.21 -14.03
CA ILE A 91 -9.13 -7.68 -14.93
C ILE A 91 -9.66 -7.64 -16.36
N ARG A 92 -8.94 -6.90 -17.20
CA ARG A 92 -9.21 -6.82 -18.64
C ARG A 92 -8.13 -7.58 -19.39
N TYR A 93 -8.56 -8.42 -20.29
CA TYR A 93 -7.67 -9.15 -21.20
C TYR A 93 -7.66 -8.47 -22.56
N PRO A 94 -6.53 -8.54 -23.31
CA PRO A 94 -6.46 -7.98 -24.66
C PRO A 94 -7.52 -8.57 -25.58
N ALA A 95 -8.12 -7.71 -26.42
CA ALA A 95 -9.18 -8.14 -27.34
C ALA A 95 -8.70 -9.16 -28.40
N ASP A 96 -7.42 -9.12 -28.74
CA ASP A 96 -6.78 -10.07 -29.68
C ASP A 96 -6.33 -11.38 -29.02
N GLY A 97 -6.56 -11.55 -27.72
CA GLY A 97 -6.18 -12.73 -26.94
C GLY A 97 -4.68 -12.90 -26.69
N LYS A 98 -3.83 -11.99 -27.19
CA LYS A 98 -2.37 -12.11 -27.06
C LYS A 98 -1.91 -11.56 -25.71
N LEU A 99 -1.43 -12.43 -24.84
CA LEU A 99 -0.96 -12.09 -23.50
C LEU A 99 0.56 -11.89 -23.39
N VAL A 100 1.31 -12.24 -24.43
CA VAL A 100 2.78 -12.25 -24.43
C VAL A 100 3.30 -11.28 -25.46
N GLY A 101 4.27 -10.46 -25.07
CA GLY A 101 4.98 -9.50 -25.91
C GLY A 101 6.48 -9.85 -26.08
N ASP A 102 7.33 -8.85 -25.86
CA ASP A 102 8.78 -8.97 -25.93
C ASP A 102 9.40 -8.95 -24.52
N TRP A 103 10.02 -10.07 -24.11
CA TRP A 103 10.63 -10.17 -22.79
C TRP A 103 11.79 -9.19 -22.59
N LYS A 104 12.50 -8.76 -23.64
CA LYS A 104 13.59 -7.76 -23.53
C LYS A 104 13.07 -6.38 -23.11
N ASN A 105 11.89 -6.01 -23.60
CA ASN A 105 11.21 -4.81 -23.13
C ASN A 105 10.65 -5.03 -21.72
N GLY A 106 10.12 -6.22 -21.44
CA GLY A 106 9.67 -6.62 -20.10
C GLY A 106 10.76 -6.48 -19.05
N GLU A 107 11.99 -6.87 -19.37
CA GLU A 107 13.15 -6.69 -18.48
C GLU A 107 13.44 -5.21 -18.18
N LYS A 108 13.45 -4.35 -19.20
CA LYS A 108 13.62 -2.90 -19.01
C LYS A 108 12.53 -2.31 -18.11
N ILE A 109 11.29 -2.73 -18.30
CA ILE A 109 10.15 -2.31 -17.49
C ILE A 109 10.33 -2.80 -16.04
N ALA A 110 10.75 -4.04 -15.86
CA ALA A 110 10.97 -4.64 -14.52
C ALA A 110 12.09 -3.96 -13.75
N GLN A 111 13.11 -3.44 -14.42
CA GLN A 111 14.24 -2.73 -13.82
C GLN A 111 13.99 -1.24 -13.59
N SER A 112 13.08 -0.63 -14.35
CA SER A 112 12.82 0.82 -14.28
C SER A 112 11.88 1.16 -13.14
N GLY A 113 12.30 2.08 -12.27
CA GLY A 113 11.46 2.71 -11.24
C GLY A 113 10.85 4.04 -11.68
N GLN A 114 11.00 4.44 -12.95
CA GLN A 114 10.44 5.68 -13.47
C GLN A 114 8.93 5.61 -13.65
N GLY A 115 8.31 6.75 -13.62
CA GLY A 115 6.87 6.94 -13.89
C GLY A 115 6.07 7.21 -12.61
N PHE A 116 5.12 8.13 -12.73
CA PHE A 116 4.22 8.56 -11.66
C PHE A 116 4.83 9.33 -10.49
N GLN A 117 6.15 9.54 -10.43
CA GLN A 117 6.75 10.47 -9.48
C GLN A 117 6.51 11.92 -9.96
N PHE A 118 6.48 12.85 -9.02
CA PHE A 118 6.26 14.26 -9.35
C PHE A 118 7.36 14.85 -10.24
N SER A 119 8.56 14.28 -10.20
CA SER A 119 9.74 14.70 -10.96
C SER A 119 9.90 14.00 -12.31
N ASP A 120 9.13 12.93 -12.56
CA ASP A 120 9.24 12.19 -13.81
C ASP A 120 8.53 12.93 -14.96
N ASP A 121 9.08 12.82 -16.16
CA ASP A 121 8.41 13.31 -17.36
C ASP A 121 7.22 12.39 -17.69
N PRO A 122 5.98 12.90 -17.69
CA PRO A 122 4.78 12.11 -17.97
C PRO A 122 4.72 11.57 -19.41
N LYS A 123 5.60 12.02 -20.30
CA LYS A 123 5.74 11.50 -21.68
C LYS A 123 6.55 10.21 -21.74
N ASN A 124 7.36 9.94 -20.72
CA ASN A 124 8.16 8.73 -20.67
C ASN A 124 7.30 7.55 -20.19
N PRO A 125 7.51 6.35 -20.74
CA PRO A 125 6.78 5.17 -20.29
C PRO A 125 7.16 4.84 -18.83
N ALA A 126 6.15 4.49 -18.04
CA ALA A 126 6.38 4.05 -16.67
C ALA A 126 7.08 2.70 -16.63
N GLY A 127 7.90 2.49 -15.61
CA GLY A 127 8.43 1.20 -15.22
C GLY A 127 7.62 0.57 -14.09
N ALA A 128 7.97 -0.65 -13.71
CA ALA A 128 7.30 -1.41 -12.67
C ALA A 128 8.20 -1.73 -11.48
N ASN A 129 9.53 -1.56 -11.63
CA ASN A 129 10.53 -1.82 -10.59
C ASN A 129 10.32 -3.16 -9.85
N CYS A 130 10.11 -4.24 -10.61
CA CYS A 130 9.78 -5.56 -10.05
C CYS A 130 10.89 -6.07 -9.12
N TYR A 131 12.15 -5.74 -9.42
CA TYR A 131 13.32 -6.11 -8.62
C TYR A 131 13.32 -5.49 -7.22
N ALA A 132 12.61 -4.39 -7.01
CA ALA A 132 12.47 -3.81 -5.66
C ALA A 132 11.77 -4.76 -4.68
N CYS A 133 10.99 -5.71 -5.18
CA CYS A 133 10.21 -6.65 -4.38
C CYS A 133 10.54 -8.12 -4.64
N HIS A 134 11.00 -8.48 -5.86
CA HIS A 134 11.18 -9.85 -6.32
C HIS A 134 12.59 -10.11 -6.83
N GLN A 135 13.12 -11.27 -6.56
CA GLN A 135 14.19 -11.84 -7.36
C GLN A 135 13.59 -12.35 -8.68
N LEU A 136 14.13 -11.92 -9.82
CA LEU A 136 13.72 -12.38 -11.15
C LEU A 136 14.79 -13.26 -11.79
N SER A 137 16.04 -12.85 -11.71
CA SER A 137 17.14 -13.62 -12.27
C SER A 137 18.34 -13.67 -11.32
N PRO A 138 19.20 -14.69 -11.41
CA PRO A 138 20.40 -14.78 -10.56
C PRO A 138 21.50 -13.79 -10.95
N GLN A 139 21.39 -13.16 -12.12
CA GLN A 139 22.34 -12.13 -12.58
C GLN A 139 22.08 -10.76 -11.93
N GLU A 140 20.92 -10.56 -11.35
CA GLU A 140 20.62 -9.32 -10.63
C GLU A 140 21.43 -9.24 -9.35
N LEU A 141 22.17 -8.14 -9.18
CA LEU A 141 23.06 -7.93 -8.04
C LEU A 141 22.31 -7.66 -6.73
N SER A 142 21.10 -7.14 -6.84
CA SER A 142 20.28 -6.73 -5.69
C SER A 142 18.80 -6.82 -6.02
N PHE A 143 18.03 -7.40 -5.13
CA PHE A 143 16.58 -7.50 -5.23
C PHE A 143 15.93 -7.49 -3.86
N GLY A 144 14.66 -7.06 -3.81
CA GLY A 144 13.86 -7.12 -2.58
C GLY A 144 13.28 -8.51 -2.33
N THR A 145 12.87 -8.74 -1.08
CA THR A 145 12.28 -10.00 -0.60
C THR A 145 10.85 -9.83 -0.10
N ILE A 146 10.22 -8.69 -0.39
CA ILE A 146 8.81 -8.42 -0.05
C ILE A 146 7.89 -9.39 -0.79
N GLY A 147 8.19 -9.64 -2.07
CA GLY A 147 7.51 -10.64 -2.88
C GLY A 147 8.29 -11.96 -2.98
N PRO A 148 7.64 -13.06 -3.36
CA PRO A 148 8.33 -14.33 -3.59
C PRO A 148 9.30 -14.23 -4.78
N SER A 149 10.34 -15.08 -4.79
CA SER A 149 11.20 -15.21 -5.96
C SER A 149 10.39 -15.63 -7.18
N LEU A 150 10.62 -14.96 -8.30
CA LEU A 150 10.05 -15.26 -9.62
C LEU A 150 11.05 -16.00 -10.51
N TYR A 151 12.26 -16.27 -9.99
CA TYR A 151 13.26 -17.04 -10.72
C TYR A 151 12.69 -18.40 -11.15
N ARG A 152 12.88 -18.73 -12.40
CA ARG A 152 12.30 -19.92 -13.06
C ARG A 152 10.76 -19.97 -13.07
N PHE A 153 10.10 -18.82 -13.04
CA PHE A 153 8.64 -18.76 -12.94
C PHE A 153 7.96 -19.64 -14.03
N GLY A 154 8.32 -19.45 -15.30
CA GLY A 154 7.77 -20.26 -16.40
C GLY A 154 8.19 -21.73 -16.34
N LYS A 155 9.46 -22.00 -15.99
CA LYS A 155 9.94 -23.39 -15.82
C LYS A 155 9.20 -24.15 -14.73
N LEU A 156 8.93 -23.49 -13.60
CA LEU A 156 8.29 -24.14 -12.43
C LEU A 156 6.78 -24.30 -12.60
N ARG A 157 6.12 -23.37 -13.30
CA ARG A 157 4.66 -23.38 -13.49
C ARG A 157 4.20 -23.95 -14.83
N GLY A 158 5.13 -24.16 -15.76
CA GLY A 158 4.84 -24.52 -17.12
C GLY A 158 4.58 -23.28 -18.00
N PHE A 159 4.87 -23.41 -19.30
CA PHE A 159 4.69 -22.34 -20.30
C PHE A 159 3.29 -22.42 -20.94
N THR A 160 2.26 -22.68 -20.14
CA THR A 160 0.89 -22.91 -20.59
C THR A 160 0.09 -21.61 -20.68
N ASP A 161 -1.07 -21.66 -21.30
CA ASP A 161 -1.99 -20.52 -21.38
C ASP A 161 -2.56 -20.15 -20.01
N GLU A 162 -2.75 -21.12 -19.11
CA GLU A 162 -3.18 -20.90 -17.73
C GLU A 162 -2.11 -20.09 -16.98
N THR A 163 -0.83 -20.44 -17.13
CA THR A 163 0.28 -19.70 -16.53
C THR A 163 0.36 -18.27 -17.07
N ARG A 164 0.17 -18.07 -18.39
CA ARG A 164 0.13 -16.74 -19.02
C ARG A 164 -1.04 -15.91 -18.49
N LYS A 165 -2.25 -16.49 -18.41
CA LYS A 165 -3.43 -15.82 -17.86
C LYS A 165 -3.25 -15.47 -16.39
N TYR A 166 -2.67 -16.37 -15.59
CA TYR A 166 -2.36 -16.11 -14.20
C TYR A 166 -1.35 -14.96 -14.06
N ALA A 167 -0.24 -14.99 -14.81
CA ALA A 167 0.76 -13.93 -14.79
C ALA A 167 0.16 -12.58 -15.19
N TRP A 168 -0.63 -12.56 -16.28
CA TRP A 168 -1.35 -11.37 -16.70
C TRP A 168 -2.23 -10.82 -15.59
N GLY A 169 -3.13 -11.65 -15.05
CA GLY A 169 -4.08 -11.24 -14.03
C GLY A 169 -3.38 -10.73 -12.77
N LYS A 170 -2.31 -11.43 -12.33
CA LYS A 170 -1.56 -11.07 -11.13
C LYS A 170 -0.83 -9.73 -11.28
N VAL A 171 -0.24 -9.44 -12.44
CA VAL A 171 0.38 -8.14 -12.74
C VAL A 171 -0.68 -7.06 -12.96
N TYR A 172 -1.80 -7.43 -13.61
CA TYR A 172 -2.89 -6.48 -13.83
C TYR A 172 -3.51 -5.99 -12.52
N ASN A 173 -3.90 -6.93 -11.64
CA ASN A 173 -4.49 -6.61 -10.33
C ASN A 173 -4.18 -7.72 -9.31
N ALA A 174 -3.17 -7.46 -8.48
CA ALA A 174 -2.68 -8.42 -7.49
C ALA A 174 -3.73 -8.80 -6.43
N ASP A 175 -4.63 -7.87 -6.07
CA ASP A 175 -5.68 -8.09 -5.08
C ASP A 175 -6.74 -9.10 -5.52
N ALA A 176 -6.83 -9.39 -6.82
CA ALA A 176 -7.68 -10.46 -7.35
C ALA A 176 -7.23 -11.87 -6.90
N PHE A 177 -5.97 -12.03 -6.52
CA PHE A 177 -5.37 -13.32 -6.14
C PHE A 177 -4.92 -13.39 -4.69
N SER A 178 -4.71 -12.23 -4.07
CA SER A 178 -4.27 -12.09 -2.69
C SER A 178 -4.81 -10.78 -2.15
N ALA A 179 -5.88 -10.85 -1.37
CA ALA A 179 -6.49 -9.66 -0.78
C ALA A 179 -5.47 -8.86 0.04
N CYS A 180 -5.51 -7.55 -0.09
CA CYS A 180 -4.60 -6.62 0.55
C CYS A 180 -3.12 -6.84 0.21
N SER A 181 -2.86 -7.22 -1.03
CA SER A 181 -1.50 -7.39 -1.55
C SER A 181 -0.73 -6.07 -1.55
N ASN A 182 0.54 -6.12 -1.13
CA ASN A 182 1.46 -4.98 -1.29
C ASN A 182 1.95 -4.81 -2.73
N MET A 183 1.70 -5.77 -3.62
CA MET A 183 2.06 -5.66 -5.03
C MET A 183 1.15 -4.64 -5.71
N PRO A 184 1.69 -3.63 -6.42
CA PRO A 184 0.87 -2.64 -7.11
C PRO A 184 -0.06 -3.28 -8.14
N ARG A 185 -1.23 -2.68 -8.34
CA ARG A 185 -2.23 -3.10 -9.32
C ARG A 185 -1.93 -2.44 -10.67
N PHE A 186 -0.85 -2.87 -11.33
CA PHE A 186 -0.22 -2.16 -12.45
C PHE A 186 -1.19 -1.87 -13.62
N GLY A 187 -1.99 -2.84 -14.03
CA GLY A 187 -2.97 -2.65 -15.10
C GLY A 187 -4.22 -1.90 -14.62
N HIS A 188 -4.76 -2.28 -13.46
CA HIS A 188 -5.96 -1.67 -12.88
C HIS A 188 -5.78 -0.17 -12.64
N SER A 189 -4.63 0.23 -12.12
CA SER A 189 -4.31 1.64 -11.82
C SER A 189 -3.72 2.40 -13.02
N GLY A 190 -3.64 1.79 -14.20
CA GLY A 190 -3.11 2.42 -15.40
C GLY A 190 -1.61 2.77 -15.33
N ILE A 191 -0.86 2.09 -14.46
CA ILE A 191 0.60 2.29 -14.33
C ILE A 191 1.31 1.76 -15.56
N LEU A 192 0.95 0.56 -15.99
CA LEU A 192 1.45 -0.06 -17.22
C LEU A 192 0.37 -0.09 -18.30
N THR A 193 0.77 0.22 -19.52
CA THR A 193 -0.06 0.03 -20.71
C THR A 193 -0.28 -1.46 -21.01
N GLU A 194 -1.26 -1.78 -21.83
CA GLU A 194 -1.52 -3.16 -22.27
C GLU A 194 -0.27 -3.79 -22.92
N GLN A 195 0.46 -3.04 -23.75
CA GLN A 195 1.69 -3.56 -24.36
C GLN A 195 2.77 -3.83 -23.31
N GLN A 196 2.95 -2.94 -22.34
CA GLN A 196 3.92 -3.15 -21.25
C GLN A 196 3.54 -4.37 -20.38
N LEU A 197 2.25 -4.60 -20.15
CA LEU A 197 1.79 -5.81 -19.46
C LEU A 197 2.13 -7.08 -20.26
N ARG A 198 1.94 -7.09 -21.59
CA ARG A 198 2.36 -8.19 -22.47
C ARG A 198 3.86 -8.46 -22.36
N ASP A 199 4.66 -7.41 -22.36
CA ASP A 199 6.12 -7.50 -22.28
C ASP A 199 6.58 -8.04 -20.92
N VAL A 200 5.98 -7.61 -19.82
CA VAL A 200 6.25 -8.15 -18.48
C VAL A 200 5.81 -9.62 -18.35
N VAL A 201 4.66 -9.98 -18.91
CA VAL A 201 4.24 -11.40 -18.96
C VAL A 201 5.24 -12.21 -19.76
N ALA A 202 5.73 -11.69 -20.89
CA ALA A 202 6.78 -12.36 -21.67
C ALA A 202 8.04 -12.58 -20.84
N LEU A 203 8.49 -11.59 -20.08
CA LEU A 203 9.63 -11.76 -19.18
C LEU A 203 9.47 -12.95 -18.23
N LEU A 204 8.26 -13.16 -17.70
CA LEU A 204 7.99 -14.24 -16.76
C LEU A 204 7.85 -15.62 -17.41
N VAL A 205 7.29 -15.67 -18.63
CA VAL A 205 6.87 -16.97 -19.24
C VAL A 205 7.57 -17.31 -20.57
N ASP A 206 8.48 -16.48 -21.06
CA ASP A 206 9.26 -16.83 -22.24
C ASP A 206 10.41 -17.76 -21.85
N PRO A 207 10.58 -18.93 -22.52
CA PRO A 207 11.70 -19.82 -22.23
C PRO A 207 13.09 -19.20 -22.45
N GLY A 208 13.19 -18.21 -23.33
CA GLY A 208 14.45 -17.49 -23.63
C GLY A 208 14.74 -16.33 -22.67
N SER A 209 13.81 -15.97 -21.77
CA SER A 209 14.02 -14.87 -20.85
C SER A 209 15.03 -15.22 -19.74
N PRO A 210 15.77 -14.24 -19.18
CA PRO A 210 16.71 -14.46 -18.07
C PRO A 210 16.05 -15.00 -16.81
N VAL A 211 14.75 -14.78 -16.63
CA VAL A 211 13.96 -15.35 -15.54
C VAL A 211 13.94 -16.88 -15.59
N ASN A 212 14.00 -17.46 -16.78
CA ASN A 212 13.83 -18.89 -17.01
C ASN A 212 15.14 -19.62 -17.39
N GLN A 213 16.28 -19.01 -17.15
CA GLN A 213 17.59 -19.64 -17.43
C GLN A 213 18.09 -20.52 -16.27
#